data_c657af0c047e05f83eb8825b8891690f
#
_entry.id   c657af0c047e05f83eb8825b8891690f
#
_cell.length_a   1.000
_cell.length_b   1.000
_cell.length_c   1.000
_cell.angle_alpha   90.00
_cell.angle_beta   90.00
_cell.angle_gamma   90.00
#
_symmetry.space_group_name_H-M   'P 1'
#
loop_
_entity.id
_entity.type
_entity.pdbx_description
1 polymer ?
#
loop_
_entity_poly.entity_id
_entity_poly.type
_entity_poly.pdbx_seq_one_letter_code
_entity_poly.pdbx_strand_id
1 'polypeptide(L)'
;MNIICVFIFLIISLLLIVNFKCTFMVVSACSMVLGCMNGVGPFGMYQAVSIAAFSIFMLRYFYWKDMRTYPLLFSSILLIVSYVLSNHYAVYRHYGSLVSCIVVDVASLFVFYQIISKNSRYIFIYIRTCVILSLVVGVYTLVETIISSNHYMFIVNSLELYSQDIIVEDIRFGMKRAQAIFGMHTTLGGFSTMMAGLLLWVSLNCPLYVKKLGKKKLSIAIGLMIIAVFLTGTRSTIAGLAVVLMSFFSFKHVKMKYVFIAIVSVVIGFMALDAYLDKIILSFTDMESVGGSNTDMRSIQFELAALFMMQSPFLGNGISYTFEYVADKYKEMCGAESLWIPIMIDFGMLGITAIIVFIIQVGYYIKKYCEIRLLFFLLGILVFNSLSSIPAFSFTQLFYLFVIIAFLKKHQESICDSPSSFPSIK
;
A
#
# COMPACT_ATOMS: atom_id res chain seq x y z
N MET A 1 -4.31 -23.05 14.35
CA MET A 1 -4.14 -22.91 12.88
C MET A 1 -5.50 -23.15 12.22
N ASN A 2 -6.02 -22.17 11.50
CA ASN A 2 -7.35 -22.24 10.91
C ASN A 2 -7.35 -23.12 9.65
N ILE A 3 -8.18 -24.17 9.62
CA ILE A 3 -8.24 -25.14 8.51
C ILE A 3 -8.63 -24.46 7.19
N ILE A 4 -9.51 -23.46 7.24
CA ILE A 4 -9.95 -22.70 6.05
C ILE A 4 -8.76 -21.95 5.44
N CYS A 5 -7.93 -21.31 6.28
CA CYS A 5 -6.74 -20.61 5.82
C CYS A 5 -5.72 -21.57 5.18
N VAL A 6 -5.52 -22.75 5.76
CA VAL A 6 -4.66 -23.79 5.17
C VAL A 6 -5.19 -24.22 3.80
N PHE A 7 -6.49 -24.43 3.68
CA PHE A 7 -7.10 -24.84 2.42
C PHE A 7 -6.95 -23.75 1.33
N ILE A 8 -7.18 -22.48 1.69
CA ILE A 8 -6.95 -21.33 0.79
C ILE A 8 -5.48 -21.28 0.34
N PHE A 9 -4.53 -21.43 1.28
CA PHE A 9 -3.11 -21.47 0.98
C PHE A 9 -2.74 -22.60 0.00
N LEU A 10 -3.26 -23.79 0.22
CA LEU A 10 -3.01 -24.95 -0.67
C LEU A 10 -3.54 -24.70 -2.08
N ILE A 11 -4.76 -24.14 -2.22
CA ILE A 11 -5.33 -23.80 -3.52
C ILE A 11 -4.45 -22.77 -4.23
N ILE A 12 -4.06 -21.68 -3.54
CA ILE A 12 -3.21 -20.64 -4.14
C ILE A 12 -1.86 -21.23 -4.54
N SER A 13 -1.26 -22.06 -3.70
CA SER A 13 0.02 -22.72 -3.98
C SER A 13 -0.06 -23.64 -5.20
N LEU A 14 -1.13 -24.42 -5.33
CA LEU A 14 -1.37 -25.26 -6.51
C LEU A 14 -1.51 -24.39 -7.77
N LEU A 15 -2.28 -23.31 -7.71
CA LEU A 15 -2.43 -22.38 -8.83
C LEU A 15 -1.10 -21.70 -9.20
N LEU A 16 -0.23 -21.40 -8.23
CA LEU A 16 1.12 -20.90 -8.47
C LEU A 16 1.98 -21.94 -9.20
N ILE A 17 1.85 -23.22 -8.86
CA ILE A 17 2.58 -24.30 -9.55
C ILE A 17 2.10 -24.45 -11.00
N VAL A 18 0.80 -24.38 -11.25
CA VAL A 18 0.19 -24.59 -12.57
C VAL A 18 0.41 -23.36 -13.47
N ASN A 19 0.15 -22.16 -12.99
CA ASN A 19 0.22 -20.92 -13.79
C ASN A 19 0.84 -19.77 -12.99
N PHE A 20 2.13 -19.89 -12.72
CA PHE A 20 2.86 -19.00 -11.84
C PHE A 20 2.60 -17.51 -12.10
N LYS A 21 2.87 -17.06 -13.34
CA LYS A 21 2.87 -15.63 -13.66
C LYS A 21 1.49 -14.98 -13.51
N CYS A 22 0.44 -15.66 -14.00
CA CYS A 22 -0.92 -15.14 -13.86
C CYS A 22 -1.37 -15.13 -12.40
N THR A 23 -1.14 -16.22 -11.68
CA THR A 23 -1.54 -16.35 -10.27
C THR A 23 -0.79 -15.34 -9.40
N PHE A 24 0.51 -15.16 -9.62
CA PHE A 24 1.30 -14.18 -8.88
C PHE A 24 0.78 -12.75 -9.09
N MET A 25 0.36 -12.38 -10.31
CA MET A 25 -0.23 -11.06 -10.57
C MET A 25 -1.56 -10.85 -9.85
N VAL A 26 -2.41 -11.90 -9.78
CA VAL A 26 -3.65 -11.86 -9.01
C VAL A 26 -3.36 -11.75 -7.51
N VAL A 27 -2.45 -12.56 -6.99
CA VAL A 27 -2.01 -12.51 -5.58
C VAL A 27 -1.44 -11.13 -5.23
N SER A 28 -0.60 -10.56 -6.10
CA SER A 28 -0.05 -9.21 -5.88
C SER A 28 -1.13 -8.12 -5.85
N ALA A 29 -2.17 -8.23 -6.68
CA ALA A 29 -3.32 -7.32 -6.63
C ALA A 29 -4.15 -7.50 -5.33
N CYS A 30 -4.23 -8.75 -4.82
CA CYS A 30 -4.94 -9.09 -3.59
C CYS A 30 -4.04 -8.98 -2.32
N SER A 31 -2.81 -8.50 -2.45
CA SER A 31 -1.80 -8.53 -1.37
C SER A 31 -2.29 -7.92 -0.06
N MET A 32 -2.98 -6.79 -0.11
CA MET A 32 -3.51 -6.13 1.08
C MET A 32 -4.67 -6.92 1.72
N VAL A 33 -5.50 -7.60 0.93
CA VAL A 33 -6.58 -8.47 1.43
C VAL A 33 -5.99 -9.72 2.10
N LEU A 34 -5.04 -10.37 1.42
CA LEU A 34 -4.36 -11.55 1.96
C LEU A 34 -3.51 -11.21 3.19
N GLY A 35 -3.00 -9.97 3.28
CA GLY A 35 -2.23 -9.50 4.42
C GLY A 35 -3.05 -9.38 5.72
N CYS A 36 -4.37 -9.23 5.62
CA CYS A 36 -5.26 -9.20 6.78
C CYS A 36 -5.62 -10.60 7.30
N MET A 37 -5.49 -11.64 6.45
CA MET A 37 -5.91 -13.00 6.78
C MET A 37 -4.91 -13.71 7.70
N ASN A 38 -5.45 -14.56 8.58
CA ASN A 38 -4.68 -15.51 9.34
C ASN A 38 -3.84 -16.40 8.40
N GLY A 39 -2.68 -16.78 8.89
CA GLY A 39 -1.72 -17.48 8.10
C GLY A 39 -1.66 -18.99 8.32
N VAL A 40 -0.57 -19.53 7.87
CA VAL A 40 -0.21 -20.95 7.99
C VAL A 40 1.07 -21.05 8.80
N GLY A 41 0.97 -21.66 9.99
CA GLY A 41 2.07 -21.72 10.94
C GLY A 41 2.42 -20.31 11.49
N PRO A 42 3.71 -19.95 11.50
CA PRO A 42 4.15 -18.65 12.04
C PRO A 42 4.02 -17.49 11.05
N PHE A 43 3.50 -17.72 9.83
CA PHE A 43 3.43 -16.72 8.77
C PHE A 43 1.99 -16.31 8.50
N GLY A 44 1.74 -15.02 8.33
CA GLY A 44 0.47 -14.51 7.80
C GLY A 44 0.21 -15.04 6.38
N MET A 45 -1.04 -15.01 5.91
CA MET A 45 -1.43 -15.61 4.62
C MET A 45 -0.60 -15.04 3.45
N TYR A 46 -0.48 -13.74 3.34
CA TYR A 46 0.31 -13.12 2.27
C TYR A 46 1.80 -13.48 2.37
N GLN A 47 2.34 -13.58 3.57
CA GLN A 47 3.72 -13.99 3.82
C GLN A 47 3.97 -15.43 3.35
N ALA A 48 3.12 -16.37 3.76
CA ALA A 48 3.22 -17.77 3.34
C ALA A 48 3.11 -17.95 1.82
N VAL A 49 2.15 -17.27 1.19
CA VAL A 49 1.98 -17.28 -0.27
C VAL A 49 3.17 -16.66 -0.98
N SER A 50 3.73 -15.58 -0.45
CA SER A 50 4.92 -14.91 -1.02
C SER A 50 6.16 -15.79 -0.92
N ILE A 51 6.35 -16.53 0.20
CA ILE A 51 7.44 -17.51 0.36
C ILE A 51 7.29 -18.64 -0.67
N ALA A 52 6.09 -19.20 -0.83
CA ALA A 52 5.83 -20.23 -1.82
C ALA A 52 6.07 -19.72 -3.25
N ALA A 53 5.59 -18.51 -3.57
CA ALA A 53 5.80 -17.89 -4.87
C ALA A 53 7.28 -17.63 -5.16
N PHE A 54 8.02 -17.09 -4.19
CA PHE A 54 9.44 -16.84 -4.35
C PHE A 54 10.23 -18.14 -4.54
N SER A 55 9.92 -19.20 -3.79
CA SER A 55 10.52 -20.52 -3.95
C SER A 55 10.30 -21.09 -5.35
N ILE A 56 9.06 -21.03 -5.87
CA ILE A 56 8.73 -21.47 -7.23
C ILE A 56 9.46 -20.62 -8.27
N PHE A 57 9.54 -19.30 -8.05
CA PHE A 57 10.27 -18.41 -8.94
C PHE A 57 11.75 -18.76 -9.02
N MET A 58 12.40 -18.98 -7.88
CA MET A 58 13.81 -19.34 -7.81
C MET A 58 14.10 -20.66 -8.52
N LEU A 59 13.22 -21.67 -8.37
CA LEU A 59 13.40 -22.99 -8.97
C LEU A 59 13.15 -23.02 -10.47
N ARG A 60 12.21 -22.20 -11.00
CA ARG A 60 11.73 -22.35 -12.38
C ARG A 60 12.04 -21.17 -13.29
N TYR A 61 12.18 -19.96 -12.77
CA TYR A 61 12.18 -18.73 -13.56
C TYR A 61 13.36 -17.79 -13.29
N PHE A 62 14.16 -18.12 -12.27
CA PHE A 62 15.27 -17.28 -11.88
C PHE A 62 16.48 -17.45 -12.81
N TYR A 63 17.00 -16.32 -13.31
CA TYR A 63 18.26 -16.25 -14.03
C TYR A 63 19.13 -15.15 -13.42
N TRP A 64 20.41 -15.44 -13.19
CA TRP A 64 21.35 -14.48 -12.61
C TRP A 64 21.43 -13.16 -13.41
N LYS A 65 21.21 -13.21 -14.73
CA LYS A 65 21.15 -12.02 -15.59
C LYS A 65 20.00 -11.09 -15.20
N ASP A 66 18.89 -11.61 -14.70
CA ASP A 66 17.72 -10.83 -14.32
C ASP A 66 18.00 -9.97 -13.08
N MET A 67 18.86 -10.42 -12.16
CA MET A 67 19.28 -9.60 -11.00
C MET A 67 20.04 -8.34 -11.44
N ARG A 68 20.94 -8.48 -12.42
CA ARG A 68 21.73 -7.34 -12.90
C ARG A 68 20.89 -6.27 -13.58
N THR A 69 19.73 -6.63 -14.11
CA THR A 69 18.80 -5.70 -14.77
C THR A 69 17.81 -5.05 -13.79
N TYR A 70 17.76 -5.51 -12.54
CA TYR A 70 16.86 -4.96 -11.55
C TYR A 70 17.35 -3.61 -11.02
N PRO A 71 16.58 -2.53 -11.22
CA PRO A 71 17.06 -1.18 -10.95
C PRO A 71 17.23 -0.87 -9.45
N LEU A 72 16.58 -1.63 -8.58
CA LEU A 72 16.63 -1.44 -7.14
C LEU A 72 17.54 -2.47 -6.44
N LEU A 73 18.43 -3.14 -7.17
CA LEU A 73 19.27 -4.20 -6.61
C LEU A 73 20.10 -3.72 -5.42
N PHE A 74 20.74 -2.55 -5.55
CA PHE A 74 21.60 -2.01 -4.50
C PHE A 74 20.82 -1.72 -3.22
N SER A 75 19.73 -0.97 -3.31
CA SER A 75 18.90 -0.67 -2.12
C SER A 75 18.23 -1.91 -1.51
N SER A 76 17.87 -2.89 -2.37
CA SER A 76 17.34 -4.17 -1.91
C SER A 76 18.37 -4.96 -1.10
N ILE A 77 19.63 -4.99 -1.54
CA ILE A 77 20.72 -5.62 -0.78
C ILE A 77 20.94 -4.88 0.54
N LEU A 78 20.93 -3.54 0.52
CA LEU A 78 21.10 -2.74 1.75
C LEU A 78 19.98 -2.99 2.75
N LEU A 79 18.72 -3.12 2.30
CA LEU A 79 17.59 -3.49 3.14
C LEU A 79 17.77 -4.89 3.76
N ILE A 80 18.15 -5.88 2.93
CA ILE A 80 18.41 -7.25 3.44
C ILE A 80 19.51 -7.25 4.50
N VAL A 81 20.61 -6.54 4.24
CA VAL A 81 21.72 -6.40 5.18
C VAL A 81 21.24 -5.77 6.49
N SER A 82 20.42 -4.70 6.39
CA SER A 82 19.84 -4.07 7.57
C SER A 82 18.99 -5.04 8.38
N TYR A 83 18.10 -5.81 7.75
CA TYR A 83 17.23 -6.78 8.41
C TYR A 83 18.04 -7.90 9.07
N VAL A 84 19.02 -8.45 8.35
CA VAL A 84 19.87 -9.55 8.85
C VAL A 84 20.71 -9.11 10.03
N LEU A 85 21.39 -7.96 9.94
CA LEU A 85 22.25 -7.45 11.00
C LEU A 85 21.42 -7.05 12.23
N SER A 86 20.32 -6.35 12.06
CA SER A 86 19.42 -5.99 13.16
C SER A 86 18.95 -7.25 13.89
N ASN A 87 18.45 -8.25 13.17
CA ASN A 87 17.99 -9.49 13.80
C ASN A 87 19.12 -10.32 14.44
N HIS A 88 20.32 -10.29 13.86
CA HIS A 88 21.46 -11.08 14.37
C HIS A 88 21.95 -10.56 15.74
N TYR A 89 22.01 -9.23 15.89
CA TYR A 89 22.49 -8.58 17.11
C TYR A 89 21.38 -8.26 18.11
N ALA A 90 20.12 -8.55 17.76
CA ALA A 90 18.99 -8.37 18.67
C ALA A 90 19.06 -9.29 19.88
N VAL A 91 18.53 -8.81 21.01
CA VAL A 91 18.33 -9.61 22.23
C VAL A 91 17.36 -10.76 21.96
N TYR A 92 16.26 -10.44 21.26
CA TYR A 92 15.25 -11.42 20.82
C TYR A 92 15.34 -11.58 19.30
N ARG A 93 15.63 -12.78 18.82
CA ARG A 93 15.84 -13.08 17.41
C ARG A 93 14.58 -13.69 16.81
N HIS A 94 14.00 -13.03 15.84
CA HIS A 94 12.78 -13.46 15.15
C HIS A 94 13.08 -13.90 13.72
N TYR A 95 13.56 -15.13 13.53
CA TYR A 95 13.91 -15.65 12.19
C TYR A 95 12.70 -15.76 11.24
N GLY A 96 11.51 -16.08 11.77
CA GLY A 96 10.27 -16.09 10.98
C GLY A 96 9.94 -14.71 10.40
N SER A 97 10.00 -13.68 11.26
CA SER A 97 9.77 -12.28 10.84
C SER A 97 10.87 -11.80 9.91
N LEU A 98 12.14 -12.21 10.09
CA LEU A 98 13.23 -11.90 9.18
C LEU A 98 12.96 -12.43 7.75
N VAL A 99 12.61 -13.72 7.64
CA VAL A 99 12.27 -14.33 6.35
C VAL A 99 11.09 -13.62 5.71
N SER A 100 10.08 -13.29 6.52
CA SER A 100 8.92 -12.54 6.07
C SER A 100 9.29 -11.17 5.49
N CYS A 101 10.05 -10.36 6.21
CA CYS A 101 10.49 -9.04 5.72
C CYS A 101 11.27 -9.16 4.40
N ILE A 102 12.24 -10.08 4.32
CA ILE A 102 13.02 -10.26 3.08
C ILE A 102 12.13 -10.68 1.92
N VAL A 103 11.21 -11.62 2.12
CA VAL A 103 10.39 -12.15 1.03
C VAL A 103 9.27 -11.19 0.65
N VAL A 104 8.59 -10.59 1.61
CA VAL A 104 7.45 -9.69 1.33
C VAL A 104 7.94 -8.35 0.78
N ASP A 105 8.94 -7.74 1.41
CA ASP A 105 9.35 -6.38 1.08
C ASP A 105 10.28 -6.33 -0.14
N VAL A 106 11.17 -7.30 -0.26
CA VAL A 106 12.23 -7.25 -1.29
C VAL A 106 11.97 -8.25 -2.41
N ALA A 107 11.82 -9.54 -2.07
CA ALA A 107 11.73 -10.58 -3.09
C ALA A 107 10.43 -10.50 -3.90
N SER A 108 9.29 -10.22 -3.27
CA SER A 108 8.01 -10.06 -3.97
C SER A 108 8.05 -8.90 -4.96
N LEU A 109 8.69 -7.79 -4.60
CA LEU A 109 8.83 -6.64 -5.49
C LEU A 109 9.74 -6.97 -6.68
N PHE A 110 10.84 -7.71 -6.46
CA PHE A 110 11.73 -8.19 -7.52
C PHE A 110 10.97 -9.11 -8.50
N VAL A 111 10.25 -10.11 -7.99
CA VAL A 111 9.46 -11.05 -8.82
C VAL A 111 8.39 -10.29 -9.61
N PHE A 112 7.68 -9.38 -8.96
CA PHE A 112 6.68 -8.53 -9.60
C PHE A 112 7.27 -7.74 -10.76
N TYR A 113 8.39 -7.04 -10.50
CA TYR A 113 9.09 -6.27 -11.52
C TYR A 113 9.51 -7.14 -12.72
N GLN A 114 10.09 -8.32 -12.47
CA GLN A 114 10.53 -9.24 -13.51
C GLN A 114 9.38 -9.71 -14.41
N ILE A 115 8.21 -9.95 -13.84
CA ILE A 115 7.04 -10.37 -14.61
C ILE A 115 6.51 -9.22 -15.46
N ILE A 116 6.29 -8.03 -14.88
CA ILE A 116 5.65 -6.92 -15.58
C ILE A 116 6.55 -6.29 -16.66
N SER A 117 7.86 -6.25 -16.44
CA SER A 117 8.82 -5.69 -17.39
C SER A 117 8.93 -6.50 -18.68
N LYS A 118 8.70 -7.82 -18.60
CA LYS A 118 8.86 -8.73 -19.75
C LYS A 118 7.61 -8.81 -20.64
N ASN A 119 6.39 -8.65 -20.10
CA ASN A 119 5.18 -8.91 -20.88
C ASN A 119 3.96 -8.08 -20.40
N SER A 120 3.40 -7.29 -21.33
CA SER A 120 2.22 -6.44 -21.11
C SER A 120 0.92 -7.20 -20.78
N ARG A 121 0.82 -8.49 -21.17
CA ARG A 121 -0.36 -9.32 -20.84
C ARG A 121 -0.52 -9.47 -19.33
N TYR A 122 0.58 -9.64 -18.60
CA TYR A 122 0.53 -9.78 -17.15
C TYR A 122 0.15 -8.48 -16.45
N ILE A 123 0.59 -7.34 -16.98
CA ILE A 123 0.13 -6.02 -16.53
C ILE A 123 -1.39 -5.92 -16.67
N PHE A 124 -1.96 -6.37 -17.80
CA PHE A 124 -3.40 -6.35 -18.01
C PHE A 124 -4.16 -7.21 -17.00
N ILE A 125 -3.66 -8.41 -16.68
CA ILE A 125 -4.24 -9.29 -15.66
C ILE A 125 -4.27 -8.58 -14.31
N TYR A 126 -3.16 -7.97 -13.91
CA TYR A 126 -3.06 -7.19 -12.67
C TYR A 126 -4.11 -6.07 -12.62
N ILE A 127 -4.15 -5.20 -13.64
CA ILE A 127 -5.10 -4.08 -13.69
C ILE A 127 -6.55 -4.57 -13.69
N ARG A 128 -6.85 -5.64 -14.44
CA ARG A 128 -8.21 -6.22 -14.45
C ARG A 128 -8.62 -6.68 -13.06
N THR A 129 -7.72 -7.35 -12.34
CA THR A 129 -7.97 -7.77 -10.95
C THR A 129 -8.17 -6.56 -10.05
N CYS A 130 -7.34 -5.51 -10.19
CA CYS A 130 -7.51 -4.26 -9.44
C CYS A 130 -8.89 -3.61 -9.68
N VAL A 131 -9.38 -3.58 -10.93
CA VAL A 131 -10.71 -3.04 -11.24
C VAL A 131 -11.81 -3.86 -10.57
N ILE A 132 -11.73 -5.21 -10.63
CA ILE A 132 -12.72 -6.09 -10.01
C ILE A 132 -12.72 -5.89 -8.49
N LEU A 133 -11.54 -5.88 -7.86
CA LEU A 133 -11.41 -5.64 -6.42
C LEU A 133 -11.97 -4.26 -6.03
N SER A 134 -11.65 -3.22 -6.80
CA SER A 134 -12.17 -1.86 -6.53
C SER A 134 -13.69 -1.80 -6.61
N LEU A 135 -14.31 -2.51 -7.54
CA LEU A 135 -15.77 -2.57 -7.64
C LEU A 135 -16.36 -3.32 -6.45
N VAL A 136 -15.83 -4.51 -6.12
CA VAL A 136 -16.33 -5.33 -5.00
C VAL A 136 -16.15 -4.60 -3.67
N VAL A 137 -14.95 -4.12 -3.40
CA VAL A 137 -14.64 -3.39 -2.16
C VAL A 137 -15.45 -2.11 -2.06
N GLY A 138 -15.52 -1.32 -3.14
CA GLY A 138 -16.23 -0.04 -3.14
C GLY A 138 -17.73 -0.20 -2.95
N VAL A 139 -18.37 -1.17 -3.62
CA VAL A 139 -19.81 -1.45 -3.39
C VAL A 139 -20.03 -1.92 -1.96
N TYR A 140 -19.18 -2.81 -1.45
CA TYR A 140 -19.30 -3.30 -0.08
C TYR A 140 -19.09 -2.18 0.95
N THR A 141 -18.16 -1.25 0.71
CA THR A 141 -17.95 -0.07 1.56
C THR A 141 -19.21 0.79 1.65
N LEU A 142 -19.92 1.01 0.52
CA LEU A 142 -21.19 1.75 0.53
C LEU A 142 -22.27 1.00 1.31
N VAL A 143 -22.40 -0.30 1.10
CA VAL A 143 -23.37 -1.14 1.83
C VAL A 143 -23.10 -1.10 3.33
N GLU A 144 -21.86 -1.29 3.75
CA GLU A 144 -21.41 -1.20 5.14
C GLU A 144 -21.79 0.16 5.78
N THR A 145 -21.56 1.25 5.05
CA THR A 145 -21.87 2.60 5.55
C THR A 145 -23.38 2.83 5.67
N ILE A 146 -24.19 2.39 4.69
CA ILE A 146 -25.65 2.54 4.70
C ILE A 146 -26.27 1.73 5.84
N ILE A 147 -25.83 0.48 6.04
CA ILE A 147 -26.34 -0.43 7.07
C ILE A 147 -25.74 -0.09 8.44
N SER A 148 -24.67 0.69 8.49
CA SER A 148 -23.89 0.99 9.71
C SER A 148 -23.37 -0.27 10.42
N SER A 149 -23.20 -1.38 9.70
CA SER A 149 -22.73 -2.66 10.22
C SER A 149 -21.86 -3.39 9.21
N ASN A 150 -20.82 -4.07 9.68
CA ASN A 150 -19.94 -4.89 8.83
C ASN A 150 -20.18 -6.38 9.05
N HIS A 151 -21.16 -6.93 8.35
CA HIS A 151 -21.53 -8.34 8.49
C HIS A 151 -20.41 -9.30 8.06
N TYR A 152 -19.56 -8.91 7.10
CA TYR A 152 -18.41 -9.71 6.69
C TYR A 152 -17.44 -9.90 7.87
N MET A 153 -17.17 -8.85 8.64
CA MET A 153 -16.28 -8.93 9.79
C MET A 153 -16.85 -9.78 10.94
N PHE A 154 -18.16 -9.82 11.13
CA PHE A 154 -18.78 -10.77 12.07
C PHE A 154 -18.48 -12.22 11.68
N ILE A 155 -18.62 -12.56 10.38
CA ILE A 155 -18.29 -13.90 9.88
C ILE A 155 -16.79 -14.19 10.03
N VAL A 156 -15.94 -13.23 9.68
CA VAL A 156 -14.48 -13.35 9.77
C VAL A 156 -14.01 -13.59 11.21
N ASN A 157 -14.57 -12.84 12.18
CA ASN A 157 -14.25 -13.01 13.59
C ASN A 157 -14.77 -14.36 14.13
N SER A 158 -16.02 -14.76 13.78
CA SER A 158 -16.59 -16.03 14.20
C SER A 158 -15.82 -17.25 13.65
N LEU A 159 -15.19 -17.10 12.50
CA LEU A 159 -14.38 -18.13 11.86
C LEU A 159 -12.88 -17.98 12.16
N GLU A 160 -12.48 -16.99 12.94
CA GLU A 160 -11.07 -16.68 13.25
C GLU A 160 -10.20 -16.57 12.00
N LEU A 161 -10.73 -15.94 10.93
CA LEU A 161 -10.01 -15.85 9.65
C LEU A 161 -8.96 -14.75 9.63
N TYR A 162 -9.00 -13.81 10.57
CA TYR A 162 -8.03 -12.71 10.69
C TYR A 162 -7.18 -12.87 11.96
N SER A 163 -5.97 -12.33 11.90
CA SER A 163 -4.97 -12.49 12.95
C SER A 163 -5.22 -11.67 14.21
N GLN A 164 -6.17 -10.75 14.17
CA GLN A 164 -6.52 -9.87 15.27
C GLN A 164 -8.05 -9.80 15.38
N ASP A 165 -8.55 -9.68 16.60
CA ASP A 165 -9.94 -9.35 16.83
C ASP A 165 -10.24 -7.97 16.26
N ILE A 166 -11.17 -7.93 15.33
CA ILE A 166 -11.52 -6.72 14.62
C ILE A 166 -12.60 -5.99 15.36
N ILE A 167 -12.38 -4.72 15.66
CA ILE A 167 -13.39 -3.83 16.18
C ILE A 167 -14.40 -3.57 15.07
N VAL A 168 -15.56 -4.22 15.17
CA VAL A 168 -16.61 -4.13 14.13
C VAL A 168 -17.31 -2.78 14.16
N GLU A 169 -17.42 -2.15 15.34
CA GLU A 169 -18.10 -0.88 15.57
C GLU A 169 -17.08 0.21 15.91
N ASP A 170 -16.31 0.63 14.91
CA ASP A 170 -15.46 1.82 15.02
C ASP A 170 -16.26 3.05 14.59
N ILE A 171 -16.77 3.79 15.56
CA ILE A 171 -17.59 5.01 15.35
C ILE A 171 -16.73 6.23 15.61
N ARG A 172 -16.67 7.13 14.64
CA ARG A 172 -16.02 8.42 14.77
C ARG A 172 -16.92 9.54 14.26
N PHE A 173 -17.05 10.62 15.02
CA PHE A 173 -17.95 11.75 14.70
C PHE A 173 -19.42 11.34 14.50
N GLY A 174 -19.86 10.26 15.16
CA GLY A 174 -21.23 9.74 15.03
C GLY A 174 -21.47 8.93 13.74
N MET A 175 -20.43 8.69 12.94
CA MET A 175 -20.48 7.84 11.76
C MET A 175 -19.58 6.62 11.93
N LYS A 176 -20.06 5.46 11.49
CA LYS A 176 -19.25 4.27 11.43
C LYS A 176 -18.14 4.46 10.38
N ARG A 177 -16.91 4.18 10.77
CA ARG A 177 -15.77 4.15 9.87
C ARG A 177 -15.80 2.88 9.03
N ALA A 178 -15.82 3.04 7.72
CA ALA A 178 -15.83 1.90 6.82
C ALA A 178 -14.48 1.16 6.86
N GLN A 179 -14.54 -0.16 6.94
CA GLN A 179 -13.41 -1.09 6.97
C GLN A 179 -13.43 -2.06 5.79
N ALA A 180 -14.62 -2.25 5.19
CA ALA A 180 -14.91 -3.23 4.15
C ALA A 180 -14.38 -4.63 4.50
N ILE A 181 -13.58 -5.21 3.61
CA ILE A 181 -13.01 -6.56 3.79
C ILE A 181 -11.62 -6.53 4.44
N PHE A 182 -11.12 -5.38 4.88
CA PHE A 182 -9.75 -5.26 5.40
C PHE A 182 -9.66 -5.29 6.94
N GLY A 183 -10.77 -5.20 7.64
CA GLY A 183 -10.79 -5.17 9.10
C GLY A 183 -10.25 -3.90 9.75
N MET A 184 -9.54 -3.06 8.98
CA MET A 184 -9.02 -1.77 9.44
C MET A 184 -9.34 -0.68 8.42
N HIS A 185 -9.89 0.43 8.91
CA HIS A 185 -10.22 1.61 8.10
C HIS A 185 -8.97 2.23 7.43
N THR A 186 -7.81 2.21 8.09
CA THR A 186 -6.53 2.69 7.53
C THR A 186 -6.10 1.84 6.33
N THR A 187 -6.23 0.52 6.41
CA THR A 187 -5.88 -0.39 5.31
C THR A 187 -6.82 -0.21 4.11
N LEU A 188 -8.13 -0.09 4.36
CA LEU A 188 -9.11 0.26 3.31
C LEU A 188 -8.76 1.59 2.64
N GLY A 189 -8.44 2.62 3.45
CA GLY A 189 -8.09 3.94 2.94
C GLY A 189 -6.83 3.94 2.10
N GLY A 190 -5.77 3.24 2.55
CA GLY A 190 -4.52 3.08 1.81
C GLY A 190 -4.74 2.34 0.48
N PHE A 191 -5.46 1.22 0.51
CA PHE A 191 -5.86 0.49 -0.69
C PHE A 191 -6.63 1.39 -1.67
N SER A 192 -7.66 2.07 -1.19
CA SER A 192 -8.52 2.91 -2.01
C SER A 192 -7.78 4.10 -2.62
N THR A 193 -6.87 4.74 -1.86
CA THR A 193 -6.01 5.82 -2.35
C THR A 193 -5.12 5.36 -3.50
N MET A 194 -4.44 4.24 -3.34
CA MET A 194 -3.52 3.71 -4.35
C MET A 194 -4.27 3.21 -5.58
N MET A 195 -5.42 2.53 -5.40
CA MET A 195 -6.28 2.09 -6.50
C MET A 195 -6.86 3.25 -7.28
N ALA A 196 -7.37 4.30 -6.61
CA ALA A 196 -7.86 5.50 -7.28
C ALA A 196 -6.76 6.12 -8.17
N GLY A 197 -5.54 6.26 -7.65
CA GLY A 197 -4.40 6.79 -8.40
C GLY A 197 -4.04 5.92 -9.61
N LEU A 198 -3.85 4.61 -9.43
CA LEU A 198 -3.52 3.69 -10.52
C LEU A 198 -4.60 3.68 -11.61
N LEU A 199 -5.87 3.50 -11.22
CA LEU A 199 -6.97 3.39 -12.18
C LEU A 199 -7.22 4.69 -12.93
N LEU A 200 -7.06 5.84 -12.26
CA LEU A 200 -7.12 7.15 -12.89
C LEU A 200 -5.98 7.30 -13.92
N TRP A 201 -4.76 6.91 -13.56
CA TRP A 201 -3.64 6.96 -14.49
C TRP A 201 -3.87 6.07 -15.73
N VAL A 202 -4.36 4.83 -15.52
CA VAL A 202 -4.72 3.91 -16.62
C VAL A 202 -5.81 4.50 -17.50
N SER A 203 -6.82 5.13 -16.89
CA SER A 203 -7.92 5.77 -17.62
C SER A 203 -7.46 6.89 -18.55
N LEU A 204 -6.45 7.65 -18.14
CA LEU A 204 -5.94 8.80 -18.90
C LEU A 204 -4.89 8.41 -19.96
N ASN A 205 -4.07 7.41 -19.66
CA ASN A 205 -2.86 7.13 -20.45
C ASN A 205 -2.90 5.81 -21.25
N CYS A 206 -3.89 4.92 -20.98
CA CYS A 206 -3.93 3.59 -21.59
C CYS A 206 -5.23 3.31 -22.34
N PRO A 207 -5.50 3.95 -23.51
CA PRO A 207 -6.77 3.84 -24.21
C PRO A 207 -7.14 2.41 -24.63
N LEU A 208 -6.16 1.56 -24.97
CA LEU A 208 -6.40 0.15 -25.29
C LEU A 208 -6.93 -0.63 -24.10
N TYR A 209 -6.43 -0.37 -22.90
CA TYR A 209 -6.91 -1.02 -21.67
C TYR A 209 -8.30 -0.48 -21.30
N VAL A 210 -8.55 0.82 -21.46
CA VAL A 210 -9.86 1.43 -21.24
C VAL A 210 -10.92 0.77 -22.14
N LYS A 211 -10.59 0.55 -23.43
CA LYS A 211 -11.48 -0.14 -24.38
C LYS A 211 -11.78 -1.57 -23.93
N LYS A 212 -10.76 -2.33 -23.50
CA LYS A 212 -10.93 -3.74 -23.07
C LYS A 212 -11.66 -3.89 -21.73
N LEU A 213 -11.40 -2.99 -20.77
CA LEU A 213 -12.01 -3.01 -19.43
C LEU A 213 -13.41 -2.43 -19.40
N GLY A 214 -13.72 -1.50 -20.32
CA GLY A 214 -14.95 -0.73 -20.39
C GLY A 214 -14.84 0.59 -19.60
N LYS A 215 -14.95 1.72 -20.30
CA LYS A 215 -14.83 3.07 -19.74
C LYS A 215 -15.74 3.29 -18.52
N LYS A 216 -17.01 2.86 -18.61
CA LYS A 216 -17.99 3.01 -17.53
C LYS A 216 -17.56 2.27 -16.26
N LYS A 217 -17.13 1.00 -16.40
CA LYS A 217 -16.65 0.18 -15.24
C LYS A 217 -15.47 0.83 -14.56
N LEU A 218 -14.51 1.32 -15.34
CA LEU A 218 -13.32 1.98 -14.83
C LEU A 218 -13.66 3.27 -14.09
N SER A 219 -14.54 4.11 -14.66
CA SER A 219 -14.99 5.35 -14.02
C SER A 219 -15.75 5.09 -12.71
N ILE A 220 -16.61 4.06 -12.68
CA ILE A 220 -17.31 3.65 -11.46
C ILE A 220 -16.30 3.17 -10.40
N ALA A 221 -15.34 2.33 -10.77
CA ALA A 221 -14.31 1.85 -9.84
C ALA A 221 -13.50 3.00 -9.23
N ILE A 222 -13.09 3.99 -10.04
CA ILE A 222 -12.37 5.19 -9.57
C ILE A 222 -13.25 5.98 -8.59
N GLY A 223 -14.51 6.26 -8.96
CA GLY A 223 -15.45 6.99 -8.11
C GLY A 223 -15.68 6.30 -6.76
N LEU A 224 -15.91 4.99 -6.79
CA LEU A 224 -16.07 4.18 -5.58
C LEU A 224 -14.83 4.22 -4.67
N MET A 225 -13.62 4.15 -5.24
CA MET A 225 -12.39 4.22 -4.46
C MET A 225 -12.19 5.60 -3.81
N ILE A 226 -12.48 6.68 -4.54
CA ILE A 226 -12.43 8.04 -3.98
C ILE A 226 -13.44 8.17 -2.82
N ILE A 227 -14.69 7.73 -3.02
CA ILE A 227 -15.71 7.77 -1.98
C ILE A 227 -15.27 6.93 -0.76
N ALA A 228 -14.72 5.73 -0.99
CA ALA A 228 -14.27 4.86 0.07
C ALA A 228 -13.20 5.51 0.96
N VAL A 229 -12.27 6.31 0.39
CA VAL A 229 -11.28 7.08 1.18
C VAL A 229 -11.98 7.99 2.19
N PHE A 230 -13.01 8.74 1.77
CA PHE A 230 -13.74 9.62 2.69
C PHE A 230 -14.53 8.84 3.74
N LEU A 231 -15.16 7.72 3.37
CA LEU A 231 -15.94 6.89 4.30
C LEU A 231 -15.08 6.18 5.36
N THR A 232 -13.76 6.07 5.16
CA THR A 232 -12.86 5.59 6.22
C THR A 232 -12.71 6.57 7.38
N GLY A 233 -13.02 7.86 7.19
CA GLY A 233 -12.80 8.92 8.18
C GLY A 233 -11.33 9.09 8.59
N THR A 234 -10.37 8.67 7.77
CA THR A 234 -8.95 8.64 8.11
C THR A 234 -8.22 9.81 7.46
N ARG A 235 -7.65 10.70 8.28
CA ARG A 235 -6.94 11.91 7.82
C ARG A 235 -5.72 11.59 6.95
N SER A 236 -4.94 10.57 7.32
CA SER A 236 -3.75 10.15 6.57
C SER A 236 -4.07 9.68 5.15
N THR A 237 -5.20 8.98 4.96
CA THR A 237 -5.62 8.49 3.64
C THR A 237 -6.12 9.62 2.75
N ILE A 238 -6.85 10.60 3.32
CA ILE A 238 -7.29 11.80 2.60
C ILE A 238 -6.08 12.63 2.16
N ALA A 239 -5.11 12.84 3.06
CA ALA A 239 -3.87 13.53 2.73
C ALA A 239 -3.08 12.79 1.64
N GLY A 240 -2.93 11.46 1.76
CA GLY A 240 -2.30 10.62 0.76
C GLY A 240 -2.98 10.71 -0.60
N LEU A 241 -4.32 10.66 -0.63
CA LEU A 241 -5.11 10.80 -1.87
C LEU A 241 -4.88 12.18 -2.51
N ALA A 242 -4.92 13.26 -1.73
CA ALA A 242 -4.71 14.61 -2.24
C ALA A 242 -3.33 14.72 -2.93
N VAL A 243 -2.27 14.20 -2.30
CA VAL A 243 -0.92 14.20 -2.87
C VAL A 243 -0.84 13.31 -4.13
N VAL A 244 -1.43 12.10 -4.11
CA VAL A 244 -1.50 11.24 -5.30
C VAL A 244 -2.21 11.94 -6.45
N LEU A 245 -3.30 12.63 -6.19
CA LEU A 245 -4.05 13.35 -7.22
C LEU A 245 -3.25 14.51 -7.84
N MET A 246 -2.30 15.10 -7.12
CA MET A 246 -1.37 16.11 -7.68
C MET A 246 -0.57 15.56 -8.88
N SER A 247 -0.35 14.24 -8.99
CA SER A 247 0.28 13.61 -10.16
C SER A 247 -0.46 13.90 -11.48
N PHE A 248 -1.74 14.20 -11.40
CA PHE A 248 -2.62 14.40 -12.56
C PHE A 248 -2.87 15.87 -12.90
N PHE A 249 -2.51 16.79 -12.01
CA PHE A 249 -2.67 18.21 -12.28
C PHE A 249 -1.60 18.73 -13.24
N SER A 250 -2.05 19.28 -14.36
CA SER A 250 -1.21 20.01 -15.31
C SER A 250 -1.72 21.45 -15.40
N PHE A 251 -1.00 22.37 -14.79
CA PHE A 251 -1.35 23.78 -14.81
C PHE A 251 -1.40 24.37 -16.24
N LYS A 252 -0.73 23.73 -17.22
CA LYS A 252 -0.69 24.19 -18.61
C LYS A 252 -2.00 24.01 -19.38
N HIS A 253 -2.90 23.13 -18.95
CA HIS A 253 -4.12 22.76 -19.69
C HIS A 253 -5.40 22.80 -18.86
N VAL A 254 -5.35 23.38 -17.66
CA VAL A 254 -6.54 23.47 -16.81
C VAL A 254 -7.44 24.57 -17.36
N LYS A 255 -8.54 24.18 -18.01
CA LYS A 255 -9.58 25.15 -18.40
C LYS A 255 -10.21 25.74 -17.14
N MET A 256 -10.29 27.06 -17.05
CA MET A 256 -10.85 27.78 -15.89
C MET A 256 -12.22 27.25 -15.44
N LYS A 257 -13.03 26.74 -16.36
CA LYS A 257 -14.31 26.08 -16.02
C LYS A 257 -14.17 24.90 -15.08
N TYR A 258 -13.10 24.09 -15.19
CA TYR A 258 -12.89 22.93 -14.29
C TYR A 258 -12.37 23.38 -12.94
N VAL A 259 -11.59 24.45 -12.88
CA VAL A 259 -11.19 25.09 -11.61
C VAL A 259 -12.42 25.60 -10.90
N PHE A 260 -13.30 26.30 -11.62
CA PHE A 260 -14.56 26.81 -11.06
C PHE A 260 -15.47 25.69 -10.56
N ILE A 261 -15.65 24.61 -11.37
CA ILE A 261 -16.44 23.43 -10.96
C ILE A 261 -15.80 22.78 -9.70
N ALA A 262 -14.48 22.65 -9.66
CA ALA A 262 -13.80 22.10 -8.49
C ALA A 262 -14.01 22.98 -7.24
N ILE A 263 -13.87 24.29 -7.36
CA ILE A 263 -14.12 25.24 -6.26
C ILE A 263 -15.58 25.15 -5.80
N VAL A 264 -16.54 25.17 -6.74
CA VAL A 264 -17.98 25.06 -6.42
C VAL A 264 -18.28 23.71 -5.75
N SER A 265 -17.70 22.62 -6.25
CA SER A 265 -17.86 21.28 -5.63
C SER A 265 -17.26 21.22 -4.21
N VAL A 266 -16.13 21.87 -4.01
CA VAL A 266 -15.51 22.00 -2.70
C VAL A 266 -16.39 22.84 -1.77
N VAL A 267 -16.90 23.97 -2.22
CA VAL A 267 -17.80 24.83 -1.43
C VAL A 267 -19.09 24.10 -1.08
N ILE A 268 -19.72 23.43 -2.07
CA ILE A 268 -20.94 22.61 -1.80
C ILE A 268 -20.60 21.46 -0.83
N GLY A 269 -19.45 20.81 -1.01
CA GLY A 269 -18.97 19.77 -0.09
C GLY A 269 -18.75 20.32 1.32
N PHE A 270 -18.17 21.51 1.45
CA PHE A 270 -18.04 22.22 2.72
C PHE A 270 -19.41 22.52 3.35
N MET A 271 -20.34 23.09 2.60
CA MET A 271 -21.69 23.42 3.11
C MET A 271 -22.50 22.16 3.48
N ALA A 272 -22.37 21.07 2.73
CA ALA A 272 -23.07 19.80 3.00
C ALA A 272 -22.45 19.02 4.16
N LEU A 273 -21.15 19.25 4.43
CA LEU A 273 -20.37 18.53 5.43
C LEU A 273 -19.93 19.45 6.58
N ASP A 274 -20.53 20.65 6.74
CA ASP A 274 -20.12 21.67 7.69
C ASP A 274 -19.97 21.10 9.10
N ALA A 275 -21.02 20.43 9.61
CA ALA A 275 -20.98 19.76 10.89
C ALA A 275 -19.95 18.61 11.00
N TYR A 276 -19.55 18.01 9.87
CA TYR A 276 -18.52 16.98 9.82
C TYR A 276 -17.12 17.61 9.74
N LEU A 277 -16.99 18.69 8.99
CA LEU A 277 -15.73 19.42 8.85
C LEU A 277 -15.37 20.16 10.14
N ASP A 278 -16.35 20.76 10.82
CA ASP A 278 -16.15 21.35 12.15
C ASP A 278 -15.64 20.29 13.14
N LYS A 279 -16.16 19.07 13.12
CA LYS A 279 -15.66 17.97 13.94
C LYS A 279 -14.27 17.51 13.54
N ILE A 280 -13.94 17.52 12.23
CA ILE A 280 -12.59 17.24 11.74
C ILE A 280 -11.63 18.34 12.20
N ILE A 281 -12.00 19.62 12.08
CA ILE A 281 -11.18 20.74 12.51
C ILE A 281 -10.99 20.73 14.02
N LEU A 282 -12.08 20.54 14.79
CA LEU A 282 -12.01 20.34 16.24
C LEU A 282 -11.13 19.15 16.62
N SER A 283 -11.08 18.10 15.80
CA SER A 283 -10.21 16.94 16.06
C SER A 283 -8.72 17.23 15.94
N PHE A 284 -8.33 18.38 15.37
CA PHE A 284 -6.94 18.84 15.39
C PHE A 284 -6.62 19.68 16.63
N THR A 285 -7.63 20.27 17.26
CA THR A 285 -7.48 21.24 18.37
C THR A 285 -8.00 20.70 19.71
N ASP A 286 -8.98 19.83 19.73
CA ASP A 286 -9.59 19.29 20.95
C ASP A 286 -9.36 17.79 21.08
N MET A 287 -8.59 17.42 22.09
CA MET A 287 -8.02 16.10 22.31
C MET A 287 -8.97 15.14 23.02
N GLU A 288 -9.83 15.63 23.91
CA GLU A 288 -10.66 14.80 24.76
C GLU A 288 -11.91 14.29 24.03
N SER A 289 -12.40 15.05 23.05
CA SER A 289 -13.68 14.75 22.37
C SER A 289 -13.60 13.68 21.27
N VAL A 290 -12.40 13.28 20.83
CA VAL A 290 -12.24 12.54 19.54
C VAL A 290 -11.68 11.13 19.68
N GLY A 291 -11.25 10.69 20.86
CA GLY A 291 -10.79 9.30 21.10
C GLY A 291 -9.79 8.81 20.04
N GLY A 292 -8.78 9.60 19.69
CA GLY A 292 -7.78 9.22 18.69
C GLY A 292 -6.44 9.87 18.95
N SER A 293 -5.37 9.36 18.31
CA SER A 293 -4.03 9.91 18.46
C SER A 293 -4.01 11.37 18.02
N ASN A 294 -3.54 12.17 18.90
CA ASN A 294 -3.33 13.60 18.73
C ASN A 294 -1.85 13.90 18.46
N THR A 295 -1.51 15.17 18.25
CA THR A 295 -0.13 15.64 18.07
C THR A 295 0.76 15.29 19.25
N ASP A 296 0.24 15.36 20.48
CA ASP A 296 0.99 15.09 21.71
C ASP A 296 1.32 13.61 21.84
N MET A 297 0.36 12.71 21.54
CA MET A 297 0.61 11.27 21.52
C MET A 297 1.70 10.90 20.52
N ARG A 298 1.71 11.54 19.35
CA ARG A 298 2.77 11.35 18.36
C ARG A 298 4.11 11.88 18.83
N SER A 299 4.13 13.03 19.50
CA SER A 299 5.36 13.55 20.11
C SER A 299 5.93 12.56 21.10
N ILE A 300 5.10 12.03 22.00
CA ILE A 300 5.48 10.99 22.96
C ILE A 300 5.99 9.73 22.23
N GLN A 301 5.32 9.29 21.17
CA GLN A 301 5.76 8.14 20.37
C GLN A 301 7.16 8.37 19.75
N PHE A 302 7.44 9.55 19.22
CA PHE A 302 8.76 9.89 18.67
C PHE A 302 9.82 10.05 19.77
N GLU A 303 9.49 10.60 20.92
CA GLU A 303 10.39 10.67 22.08
C GLU A 303 10.77 9.28 22.57
N LEU A 304 9.79 8.39 22.73
CA LEU A 304 10.04 6.99 23.06
C LEU A 304 10.87 6.29 21.99
N ALA A 305 10.57 6.53 20.70
CA ALA A 305 11.33 5.97 19.58
C ALA A 305 12.80 6.39 19.64
N ALA A 306 13.07 7.68 19.91
CA ALA A 306 14.42 8.18 20.07
C ALA A 306 15.13 7.53 21.26
N LEU A 307 14.44 7.39 22.40
CA LEU A 307 14.98 6.76 23.61
C LEU A 307 15.35 5.28 23.37
N PHE A 308 14.47 4.50 22.72
CA PHE A 308 14.77 3.11 22.40
C PHE A 308 15.82 2.96 21.31
N MET A 309 15.86 3.86 20.33
CA MET A 309 16.92 3.92 19.32
C MET A 309 18.30 4.15 19.97
N MET A 310 18.39 4.96 21.03
CA MET A 310 19.66 5.19 21.73
C MET A 310 20.25 3.94 22.40
N GLN A 311 19.45 2.90 22.65
CA GLN A 311 19.94 1.62 23.21
C GLN A 311 20.78 0.84 22.18
N SER A 312 20.43 0.95 20.88
CA SER A 312 21.16 0.34 19.77
C SER A 312 21.09 1.25 18.54
N PRO A 313 21.87 2.36 18.51
CA PRO A 313 21.64 3.44 17.55
C PRO A 313 21.94 3.04 16.10
N PHE A 314 22.86 2.13 15.85
CA PHE A 314 23.26 1.75 14.49
C PHE A 314 22.42 0.63 13.91
N LEU A 315 22.15 -0.41 14.67
CA LEU A 315 21.52 -1.65 14.17
C LEU A 315 20.05 -1.79 14.62
N GLY A 316 19.60 -0.95 15.57
CA GLY A 316 18.30 -1.11 16.21
C GLY A 316 18.24 -2.27 17.19
N ASN A 317 17.05 -2.52 17.72
CA ASN A 317 16.82 -3.52 18.78
C ASN A 317 16.33 -4.87 18.25
N GLY A 318 16.07 -4.98 16.95
CA GLY A 318 15.63 -6.20 16.28
C GLY A 318 14.22 -6.11 15.70
N ILE A 319 13.94 -7.00 14.75
CA ILE A 319 12.66 -7.06 14.04
C ILE A 319 11.51 -7.29 15.02
N SER A 320 10.42 -6.54 14.87
CA SER A 320 9.20 -6.60 15.70
C SER A 320 9.38 -6.10 17.15
N TYR A 321 10.54 -5.60 17.53
CA TYR A 321 10.79 -5.12 18.90
C TYR A 321 9.80 -4.02 19.31
N THR A 322 9.46 -3.13 18.38
CA THR A 322 8.49 -2.05 18.61
C THR A 322 7.13 -2.59 19.06
N PHE A 323 6.61 -3.61 18.39
CA PHE A 323 5.23 -4.09 18.61
C PHE A 323 5.17 -5.18 19.68
N GLU A 324 6.20 -6.00 19.83
CA GLU A 324 6.19 -7.12 20.77
C GLU A 324 6.72 -6.73 22.16
N TYR A 325 7.59 -5.73 22.23
CA TYR A 325 8.19 -5.33 23.50
C TYR A 325 7.82 -3.91 23.93
N VAL A 326 7.97 -2.91 23.03
CA VAL A 326 7.75 -1.52 23.42
C VAL A 326 6.26 -1.24 23.58
N ALA A 327 5.42 -1.72 22.67
CA ALA A 327 3.97 -1.52 22.73
C ALA A 327 3.32 -2.27 23.91
N ASP A 328 3.87 -3.42 24.32
CA ASP A 328 3.41 -4.14 25.51
C ASP A 328 3.70 -3.34 26.80
N LYS A 329 4.83 -2.65 26.84
CA LYS A 329 5.27 -1.88 28.01
C LYS A 329 4.69 -0.46 28.07
N TYR A 330 4.50 0.18 26.90
CA TYR A 330 4.03 1.55 26.76
C TYR A 330 2.78 1.58 25.92
N LYS A 331 1.62 1.82 26.51
CA LYS A 331 0.32 1.85 25.83
C LYS A 331 0.23 2.89 24.71
N GLU A 332 0.99 3.98 24.84
CA GLU A 332 1.10 5.03 23.85
C GLU A 332 1.69 4.53 22.53
N MET A 333 2.49 3.46 22.60
CA MET A 333 3.11 2.80 21.43
C MET A 333 2.21 1.75 20.76
N CYS A 334 1.07 1.41 21.37
CA CYS A 334 0.09 0.54 20.72
C CYS A 334 -0.40 1.19 19.44
N GLY A 335 -0.03 0.60 18.28
CA GLY A 335 -0.37 1.15 16.98
C GLY A 335 0.48 2.37 16.59
N ALA A 336 1.80 2.31 16.81
CA ALA A 336 2.73 3.37 16.41
C ALA A 336 2.36 4.00 15.06
N GLU A 337 1.99 5.30 15.09
CA GLU A 337 1.30 5.97 13.97
C GLU A 337 2.26 6.64 12.99
N SER A 338 3.39 6.01 12.72
CA SER A 338 4.32 6.44 11.69
C SER A 338 5.21 5.29 11.25
N LEU A 339 5.46 5.18 9.97
CA LEU A 339 6.49 4.34 9.35
C LEU A 339 7.85 4.47 10.05
N TRP A 340 8.22 5.69 10.46
CA TRP A 340 9.56 5.98 10.97
C TRP A 340 9.81 5.41 12.36
N ILE A 341 8.78 5.27 13.19
CA ILE A 341 8.87 4.78 14.56
C ILE A 341 9.44 3.35 14.61
N PRO A 342 8.82 2.34 13.96
CA PRO A 342 9.39 0.99 13.97
C PRO A 342 10.74 0.91 13.25
N ILE A 343 10.98 1.74 12.21
CA ILE A 343 12.30 1.75 11.56
C ILE A 343 13.39 2.24 12.51
N MET A 344 13.14 3.30 13.26
CA MET A 344 14.09 3.84 14.24
C MET A 344 14.40 2.82 15.34
N ILE A 345 13.38 2.21 15.91
CA ILE A 345 13.49 1.31 17.04
C ILE A 345 14.07 -0.04 16.60
N ASP A 346 13.49 -0.64 15.57
CA ASP A 346 13.81 -2.01 15.16
C ASP A 346 15.13 -2.10 14.40
N PHE A 347 15.43 -1.10 13.53
CA PHE A 347 16.55 -1.16 12.58
C PHE A 347 17.60 -0.04 12.74
N GLY A 348 17.37 0.96 13.58
CA GLY A 348 18.31 2.04 13.87
C GLY A 348 18.69 2.87 12.63
N MET A 349 19.86 3.49 12.67
CA MET A 349 20.39 4.33 11.58
C MET A 349 20.61 3.54 10.28
N LEU A 350 20.99 2.27 10.36
CA LEU A 350 21.17 1.44 9.18
C LEU A 350 19.86 1.22 8.43
N GLY A 351 18.76 0.95 9.16
CA GLY A 351 17.42 0.82 8.58
C GLY A 351 16.92 2.11 7.98
N ILE A 352 17.07 3.23 8.69
CA ILE A 352 16.71 4.56 8.17
C ILE A 352 17.46 4.83 6.85
N THR A 353 18.78 4.62 6.85
CA THR A 353 19.61 4.82 5.66
C THR A 353 19.18 3.92 4.50
N ALA A 354 18.92 2.64 4.78
CA ALA A 354 18.49 1.67 3.77
C ALA A 354 17.17 2.09 3.10
N ILE A 355 16.18 2.53 3.88
CA ILE A 355 14.89 3.00 3.35
C ILE A 355 15.03 4.32 2.60
N ILE A 356 15.82 5.27 3.09
CA ILE A 356 16.07 6.53 2.38
C ILE A 356 16.74 6.25 1.03
N VAL A 357 17.75 5.40 0.97
CA VAL A 357 18.42 4.99 -0.28
C VAL A 357 17.42 4.30 -1.21
N PHE A 358 16.55 3.44 -0.69
CA PHE A 358 15.52 2.78 -1.47
C PHE A 358 14.56 3.81 -2.09
N ILE A 359 14.05 4.76 -1.31
CA ILE A 359 13.15 5.82 -1.78
C ILE A 359 13.84 6.68 -2.85
N ILE A 360 15.10 7.06 -2.63
CA ILE A 360 15.88 7.84 -3.61
C ILE A 360 16.05 7.05 -4.92
N GLN A 361 16.36 5.76 -4.86
CA GLN A 361 16.46 4.93 -6.07
C GLN A 361 15.14 4.80 -6.81
N VAL A 362 14.01 4.62 -6.10
CA VAL A 362 12.68 4.62 -6.72
C VAL A 362 12.41 5.98 -7.39
N GLY A 363 12.67 7.07 -6.69
CA GLY A 363 12.52 8.44 -7.23
C GLY A 363 13.41 8.69 -8.48
N TYR A 364 14.66 8.24 -8.45
CA TYR A 364 15.54 8.32 -9.61
C TYR A 364 15.03 7.49 -10.79
N TYR A 365 14.50 6.28 -10.52
CA TYR A 365 13.92 5.42 -11.54
C TYR A 365 12.67 6.04 -12.17
N ILE A 366 11.81 6.67 -11.36
CA ILE A 366 10.68 7.47 -11.85
C ILE A 366 11.18 8.61 -12.74
N LYS A 367 12.15 9.40 -12.28
CA LYS A 367 12.70 10.53 -13.06
C LYS A 367 13.29 10.07 -14.39
N LYS A 368 13.95 8.90 -14.44
CA LYS A 368 14.59 8.37 -15.64
C LYS A 368 13.58 7.94 -16.71
N TYR A 369 12.47 7.34 -16.34
CA TYR A 369 11.52 6.72 -17.27
C TYR A 369 10.18 7.46 -17.36
N CYS A 370 9.94 8.45 -16.51
CA CYS A 370 8.63 9.03 -16.31
C CYS A 370 8.67 10.56 -16.25
N GLU A 371 7.48 11.11 -16.22
CA GLU A 371 7.29 12.50 -15.89
C GLU A 371 7.54 12.74 -14.40
N ILE A 372 8.17 13.85 -14.06
CA ILE A 372 8.48 14.26 -12.69
C ILE A 372 7.22 14.30 -11.79
N ARG A 373 6.06 14.53 -12.38
CA ARG A 373 4.76 14.52 -11.67
C ARG A 373 4.46 13.20 -10.97
N LEU A 374 4.96 12.07 -11.46
CA LEU A 374 4.80 10.77 -10.79
C LEU A 374 5.56 10.66 -9.47
N LEU A 375 6.48 11.60 -9.18
CA LEU A 375 7.04 11.71 -7.84
C LEU A 375 5.97 12.04 -6.79
N PHE A 376 4.88 12.73 -7.14
CA PHE A 376 3.76 12.94 -6.24
C PHE A 376 3.04 11.64 -5.89
N PHE A 377 3.02 10.64 -6.79
CA PHE A 377 2.48 9.32 -6.43
C PHE A 377 3.33 8.66 -5.35
N LEU A 378 4.66 8.66 -5.52
CA LEU A 378 5.59 8.16 -4.51
C LEU A 378 5.46 8.94 -3.19
N LEU A 379 5.40 10.28 -3.28
CA LEU A 379 5.19 11.13 -2.11
C LEU A 379 3.87 10.84 -1.40
N GLY A 380 2.80 10.56 -2.13
CA GLY A 380 1.51 10.16 -1.56
C GLY A 380 1.59 8.84 -0.77
N ILE A 381 2.35 7.87 -1.28
CA ILE A 381 2.65 6.63 -0.55
C ILE A 381 3.40 6.95 0.75
N LEU A 382 4.42 7.80 0.69
CA LEU A 382 5.23 8.18 1.85
C LEU A 382 4.41 8.97 2.89
N VAL A 383 3.62 9.96 2.45
CA VAL A 383 2.73 10.73 3.34
C VAL A 383 1.76 9.82 4.06
N PHE A 384 1.11 8.91 3.32
CA PHE A 384 0.20 7.95 3.92
C PHE A 384 0.90 7.08 4.98
N ASN A 385 2.03 6.46 4.66
CA ASN A 385 2.75 5.58 5.59
C ASN A 385 3.38 6.35 6.77
N SER A 386 3.77 7.61 6.57
CA SER A 386 4.33 8.47 7.65
C SER A 386 3.26 8.96 8.63
N LEU A 387 1.98 8.95 8.23
CA LEU A 387 0.84 9.43 9.03
C LEU A 387 -0.13 8.30 9.42
N SER A 388 0.25 7.05 9.24
CA SER A 388 -0.63 5.90 9.44
C SER A 388 -0.03 4.92 10.44
N SER A 389 -0.90 4.23 11.17
CA SER A 389 -0.55 3.12 12.06
C SER A 389 -0.18 1.82 11.34
N ILE A 390 0.15 1.89 10.05
CA ILE A 390 0.70 0.73 9.33
C ILE A 390 2.14 0.52 9.81
N PRO A 391 2.44 -0.64 10.40
CA PRO A 391 3.67 -0.85 11.15
C PRO A 391 4.95 -0.90 10.33
N ALA A 392 4.86 -0.96 9.01
CA ALA A 392 6.03 -0.95 8.13
C ALA A 392 5.71 -0.22 6.83
N PHE A 393 6.76 0.23 6.13
CA PHE A 393 6.62 0.72 4.77
C PHE A 393 5.99 -0.37 3.91
N SER A 394 4.79 -0.09 3.38
CA SER A 394 4.08 -1.08 2.58
C SER A 394 4.68 -1.13 1.17
N PHE A 395 5.70 -1.94 0.98
CA PHE A 395 6.33 -2.18 -0.32
C PHE A 395 5.33 -2.68 -1.37
N THR A 396 4.27 -3.35 -0.94
CA THR A 396 3.19 -3.78 -1.83
C THR A 396 2.48 -2.61 -2.52
N GLN A 397 2.45 -1.43 -1.92
CA GLN A 397 1.89 -0.23 -2.54
C GLN A 397 2.73 0.24 -3.73
N LEU A 398 4.01 -0.10 -3.77
CA LEU A 398 4.87 0.20 -4.91
C LEU A 398 4.49 -0.60 -6.17
N PHE A 399 3.76 -1.70 -6.04
CA PHE A 399 3.28 -2.44 -7.21
C PHE A 399 2.47 -1.54 -8.15
N TYR A 400 1.64 -0.67 -7.60
CA TYR A 400 0.84 0.27 -8.39
C TYR A 400 1.71 1.24 -9.18
N LEU A 401 2.74 1.77 -8.53
CA LEU A 401 3.69 2.67 -9.17
C LEU A 401 4.52 1.95 -10.24
N PHE A 402 4.98 0.73 -9.98
CA PHE A 402 5.76 -0.04 -10.95
C PHE A 402 4.97 -0.43 -12.19
N VAL A 403 3.67 -0.68 -12.08
CA VAL A 403 2.80 -0.89 -13.24
C VAL A 403 2.81 0.35 -14.15
N ILE A 404 2.69 1.54 -13.57
CA ILE A 404 2.75 2.80 -14.31
C ILE A 404 4.11 2.95 -15.01
N ILE A 405 5.20 2.72 -14.28
CA ILE A 405 6.56 2.82 -14.81
C ILE A 405 6.80 1.83 -15.95
N ALA A 406 6.31 0.60 -15.82
CA ALA A 406 6.46 -0.43 -16.83
C ALA A 406 5.76 -0.06 -18.15
N PHE A 407 4.59 0.57 -18.08
CA PHE A 407 3.92 1.10 -19.27
C PHE A 407 4.70 2.19 -19.96
N LEU A 408 5.19 3.16 -19.19
CA LEU A 408 5.94 4.29 -19.74
C LEU A 408 7.24 3.84 -20.38
N LYS A 409 7.97 2.92 -19.76
CA LYS A 409 9.19 2.35 -20.32
C LYS A 409 8.92 1.66 -21.65
N LYS A 410 7.89 0.83 -21.75
CA LYS A 410 7.52 0.16 -23.00
C LYS A 410 7.14 1.14 -24.11
N HIS A 411 6.46 2.22 -23.76
CA HIS A 411 6.07 3.23 -24.73
C HIS A 411 7.31 3.94 -25.30
N GLN A 412 8.30 4.24 -24.47
CA GLN A 412 9.58 4.82 -24.93
C GLN A 412 10.36 3.87 -25.84
N GLU A 413 10.44 2.57 -25.50
CA GLU A 413 11.09 1.56 -26.32
C GLU A 413 10.44 1.45 -27.70
N SER A 414 9.11 1.45 -27.78
CA SER A 414 8.37 1.38 -29.06
C SER A 414 8.59 2.59 -29.96
N ILE A 415 8.87 3.77 -29.41
CA ILE A 415 9.19 4.98 -30.19
C ILE A 415 10.63 4.90 -30.74
N CYS A 416 11.56 4.34 -29.98
CA CYS A 416 12.95 4.18 -30.42
C CYS A 416 13.12 3.13 -31.52
N ASP A 417 12.29 2.08 -31.51
CA ASP A 417 12.32 0.99 -32.49
C ASP A 417 11.63 1.32 -33.82
N SER A 418 10.94 2.47 -33.93
CA SER A 418 10.29 2.93 -35.15
C SER A 418 10.81 4.31 -35.62
N PRO A 419 12.01 4.37 -36.29
CA PRO A 419 12.61 5.66 -36.68
C PRO A 419 11.87 6.43 -37.78
N SER A 420 10.74 5.97 -38.29
CA SER A 420 10.12 6.55 -39.50
C SER A 420 8.62 6.92 -39.41
N SER A 421 8.04 7.06 -38.23
CA SER A 421 6.66 7.53 -38.16
C SER A 421 6.43 8.47 -36.97
N PHE A 422 6.83 9.73 -37.13
CA PHE A 422 6.30 10.82 -36.30
C PHE A 422 4.88 11.18 -36.82
N PRO A 423 3.81 10.91 -36.09
CA PRO A 423 2.57 11.64 -36.32
C PRO A 423 2.76 13.03 -35.70
N SER A 424 2.77 14.06 -36.54
CA SER A 424 2.70 15.46 -36.14
C SER A 424 1.49 15.62 -35.21
N ILE A 425 1.75 15.94 -33.95
CA ILE A 425 0.72 16.34 -33.00
C ILE A 425 0.25 17.73 -33.41
N LYS A 426 -0.93 17.80 -34.04
CA LYS A 426 -1.71 19.03 -34.17
C LYS A 426 -2.63 19.19 -32.98
#